data_86d53ceacdf51b194a5334607002dc16
#
_entry.id   86d53ceacdf51b194a5334607002dc16
#
_cell.length_a   1.000
_cell.length_b   1.000
_cell.length_c   1.000
_cell.angle_alpha   90.00
_cell.angle_beta   90.00
_cell.angle_gamma   90.00
#
_symmetry.space_group_name_H-M   'P 1'
#
loop_
_entity.id
_entity.type
_entity.pdbx_description
1 polymer ?
#
loop_
_entity_poly.entity_id
_entity_poly.type
_entity_poly.pdbx_seq_one_letter_code
_entity_poly.pdbx_strand_id
1 'polypeptide(L)'
;TSNSVNYALEGSVFIAGASIQWLRDSLKIIKDAKETEEIANSIEELENIYVVPAFAGLGAPYWDMYSRGAIFGLTRDTGREHIIKATLESLAYQTKDIIDVMQKDSNVELRSLKVDGGACKNNYLMQFQSNLLNSEVVRPEIIESTAMGAGYLAGLFSSLWDKDKIIFNQKIDKKFKPVIDP
;
A
#
# COMPACT_ATOMS: atom_id res chain seq x y z
N THR A 1 -14.61 -26.00 3.44
CA THR A 1 -14.92 -27.01 4.47
C THR A 1 -16.01 -26.59 5.46
N SER A 2 -16.56 -25.39 5.37
CA SER A 2 -17.78 -24.98 6.05
C SER A 2 -18.92 -24.98 5.02
N ASN A 3 -20.14 -25.33 5.45
CA ASN A 3 -21.34 -25.27 4.62
C ASN A 3 -21.78 -23.84 4.25
N SER A 4 -20.91 -22.83 4.46
CA SER A 4 -21.17 -21.43 4.14
C SER A 4 -20.24 -20.95 3.05
N VAL A 5 -20.79 -20.20 2.09
CA VAL A 5 -20.05 -19.47 1.05
C VAL A 5 -19.91 -18.03 1.52
N ASN A 6 -18.66 -17.54 1.55
CA ASN A 6 -18.38 -16.14 1.80
C ASN A 6 -17.90 -15.50 0.49
N TYR A 7 -18.34 -14.27 0.26
CA TYR A 7 -17.92 -13.47 -0.89
C TYR A 7 -16.94 -12.40 -0.41
N ALA A 8 -15.96 -12.07 -1.25
CA ALA A 8 -15.03 -10.98 -1.02
C ALA A 8 -14.94 -10.14 -2.30
N LEU A 9 -14.75 -8.83 -2.14
CA LEU A 9 -14.34 -7.96 -3.22
C LEU A 9 -12.82 -7.97 -3.30
N GLU A 10 -12.30 -7.91 -4.52
CA GLU A 10 -10.87 -7.78 -4.79
C GLU A 10 -10.66 -6.60 -5.73
N GLY A 11 -9.68 -5.74 -5.41
CA GLY A 11 -9.23 -4.66 -6.26
C GLY A 11 -7.72 -4.78 -6.50
N SER A 12 -7.26 -4.47 -7.71
CA SER A 12 -5.86 -4.61 -8.09
C SER A 12 -5.26 -3.27 -8.48
N VAL A 13 -4.13 -2.92 -7.85
CA VAL A 13 -3.24 -1.84 -8.27
C VAL A 13 -2.12 -2.47 -9.10
N PHE A 14 -2.00 -2.07 -10.38
CA PHE A 14 -1.05 -2.70 -11.30
C PHE A 14 0.40 -2.41 -10.94
N ILE A 15 0.69 -1.20 -10.49
CA ILE A 15 2.03 -0.74 -10.15
C ILE A 15 2.07 -0.24 -8.72
N ALA A 16 2.56 -1.07 -7.81
CA ALA A 16 2.81 -0.74 -6.42
C ALA A 16 4.33 -0.69 -6.15
N GLY A 17 4.90 -1.68 -5.49
CA GLY A 17 6.34 -1.73 -5.19
C GLY A 17 7.25 -1.63 -6.42
N ALA A 18 6.75 -1.95 -7.62
CA ALA A 18 7.47 -1.79 -8.87
C ALA A 18 7.83 -0.33 -9.17
N SER A 19 7.07 0.66 -8.67
CA SER A 19 7.42 2.08 -8.80
C SER A 19 8.68 2.43 -7.99
N ILE A 20 8.86 1.84 -6.83
CA ILE A 20 10.07 2.01 -6.03
C ILE A 20 11.28 1.32 -6.68
N GLN A 21 11.07 0.14 -7.27
CA GLN A 21 12.11 -0.52 -8.07
C GLN A 21 12.51 0.34 -9.28
N TRP A 22 11.56 1.00 -9.94
CA TRP A 22 11.82 1.93 -11.03
C TRP A 22 12.71 3.11 -10.60
N LEU A 23 12.47 3.70 -9.42
CA LEU A 23 13.34 4.75 -8.84
C LEU A 23 14.77 4.25 -8.65
N ARG A 24 14.93 2.97 -8.22
CA ARG A 24 16.23 2.36 -7.95
C ARG A 24 16.94 1.89 -9.23
N ASP A 25 16.26 1.11 -10.05
CA ASP A 25 16.88 0.33 -11.12
C ASP A 25 16.97 1.11 -12.44
N SER A 26 15.95 1.92 -12.74
CA SER A 26 15.86 2.67 -14.00
C SER A 26 16.32 4.12 -13.83
N LEU A 27 15.73 4.87 -12.89
CA LEU A 27 16.15 6.27 -12.66
C LEU A 27 17.45 6.35 -11.86
N LYS A 28 17.78 5.35 -11.06
CA LYS A 28 18.99 5.28 -10.23
C LYS A 28 19.12 6.46 -9.25
N ILE A 29 17.99 6.98 -8.79
CA ILE A 29 17.95 8.10 -7.84
C ILE A 29 17.86 7.67 -6.38
N ILE A 30 17.73 6.37 -6.13
CA ILE A 30 17.91 5.73 -4.82
C ILE A 30 18.78 4.47 -5.00
N LYS A 31 19.43 4.03 -3.92
CA LYS A 31 20.20 2.77 -3.89
C LYS A 31 19.41 1.65 -3.23
N ASP A 32 18.62 1.97 -2.21
CA ASP A 32 17.78 1.04 -1.46
C ASP A 32 16.37 1.65 -1.26
N ALA A 33 15.36 0.79 -1.27
CA ALA A 33 13.98 1.20 -1.02
C ALA A 33 13.79 1.89 0.36
N LYS A 34 14.63 1.57 1.34
CA LYS A 34 14.59 2.18 2.68
C LYS A 34 14.90 3.67 2.68
N GLU A 35 15.74 4.14 1.74
CA GLU A 35 16.08 5.56 1.63
C GLU A 35 14.82 6.43 1.37
N THR A 36 13.79 5.85 0.77
CA THR A 36 12.58 6.59 0.43
C THR A 36 11.84 7.14 1.65
N GLU A 37 11.90 6.46 2.80
CA GLU A 37 11.28 6.93 4.04
C GLU A 37 12.00 8.17 4.58
N GLU A 38 13.32 8.13 4.66
CA GLU A 38 14.14 9.25 5.14
C GLU A 38 13.99 10.46 4.23
N ILE A 39 14.06 10.25 2.92
CA ILE A 39 13.91 11.29 1.91
C ILE A 39 12.51 11.92 1.98
N ALA A 40 11.44 11.10 2.06
CA ALA A 40 10.08 11.62 2.14
C ALA A 40 9.86 12.47 3.41
N ASN A 41 10.48 12.10 4.52
CA ASN A 41 10.42 12.86 5.78
C ASN A 41 11.30 14.12 5.78
N SER A 42 12.26 14.25 4.87
CA SER A 42 13.13 15.43 4.78
C SER A 42 12.48 16.63 4.09
N ILE A 43 11.36 16.43 3.42
CA ILE A 43 10.59 17.47 2.72
C ILE A 43 9.30 17.70 3.49
N GLU A 44 9.05 18.94 3.91
CA GLU A 44 7.86 19.29 4.69
C GLU A 44 6.59 19.13 3.85
N GLU A 45 6.53 19.71 2.65
CA GLU A 45 5.37 19.62 1.77
C GLU A 45 5.77 19.28 0.33
N LEU A 46 4.88 18.60 -0.40
CA LEU A 46 4.94 18.44 -1.86
C LEU A 46 3.99 19.44 -2.49
N GLU A 47 4.54 20.57 -2.96
CA GLU A 47 3.75 21.53 -3.70
C GLU A 47 3.47 21.03 -5.12
N ASN A 48 2.26 20.51 -5.36
CA ASN A 48 1.71 20.22 -6.70
C ASN A 48 2.51 19.24 -7.58
N ILE A 49 3.34 18.39 -7.00
CA ILE A 49 4.07 17.36 -7.75
C ILE A 49 3.38 16.01 -7.56
N TYR A 50 3.01 15.39 -8.66
CA TYR A 50 2.31 14.11 -8.68
C TYR A 50 2.97 13.15 -9.65
N VAL A 51 3.09 11.88 -9.24
CA VAL A 51 3.53 10.78 -10.10
C VAL A 51 2.34 9.85 -10.33
N VAL A 52 2.05 9.58 -11.59
CA VAL A 52 1.08 8.55 -11.99
C VAL A 52 1.87 7.37 -12.54
N PRO A 53 2.04 6.28 -11.79
CA PRO A 53 2.91 5.17 -12.20
C PRO A 53 2.16 4.16 -13.11
N ALA A 54 1.50 4.63 -14.16
CA ALA A 54 0.76 3.80 -15.10
C ALA A 54 1.68 3.07 -16.09
N PHE A 55 2.75 2.41 -15.62
CA PHE A 55 3.76 1.78 -16.48
C PHE A 55 3.20 0.66 -17.34
N ALA A 56 2.14 -0.01 -16.88
CA ALA A 56 1.44 -1.08 -17.59
C ALA A 56 -0.06 -0.73 -17.81
N GLY A 57 -0.38 0.55 -17.85
CA GLY A 57 -1.76 1.03 -17.88
C GLY A 57 -2.33 1.25 -16.48
N LEU A 58 -3.60 1.64 -16.43
CA LEU A 58 -4.37 1.84 -15.21
C LEU A 58 -5.39 0.69 -15.06
N GLY A 59 -5.41 0.09 -13.86
CA GLY A 59 -6.42 -0.90 -13.48
C GLY A 59 -7.73 -0.24 -13.02
N ALA A 60 -8.41 -0.89 -12.09
CA ALA A 60 -9.61 -0.33 -11.48
C ALA A 60 -9.28 1.01 -10.78
N PRO A 61 -10.20 1.99 -10.81
CA PRO A 61 -11.49 2.01 -11.48
C PRO A 61 -11.45 2.44 -12.97
N TYR A 62 -10.27 2.79 -13.49
CA TYR A 62 -10.10 3.47 -14.78
C TYR A 62 -10.15 2.52 -15.99
N TRP A 63 -9.59 1.31 -15.85
CA TRP A 63 -9.51 0.27 -16.88
C TRP A 63 -8.93 0.76 -18.22
N ASP A 64 -7.91 1.66 -18.13
CA ASP A 64 -7.20 2.19 -19.30
C ASP A 64 -5.84 1.52 -19.46
N MET A 65 -5.77 0.54 -20.34
CA MET A 65 -4.56 -0.22 -20.65
C MET A 65 -3.56 0.56 -21.52
N TYR A 66 -3.98 1.70 -22.10
CA TYR A 66 -3.14 2.53 -22.97
C TYR A 66 -2.47 3.70 -22.25
N SER A 67 -2.96 4.06 -21.06
CA SER A 67 -2.31 5.04 -20.20
C SER A 67 -0.85 4.67 -19.92
N ARG A 68 -0.01 5.67 -19.79
CA ARG A 68 1.40 5.51 -19.41
C ARG A 68 1.72 6.43 -18.24
N GLY A 69 2.83 6.11 -17.55
CA GLY A 69 3.30 6.90 -16.43
C GLY A 69 3.55 8.36 -16.79
N ALA A 70 3.24 9.25 -15.85
CA ALA A 70 3.44 10.68 -16.01
C ALA A 70 3.90 11.31 -14.70
N ILE A 71 4.61 12.43 -14.81
CA ILE A 71 4.98 13.30 -13.70
C ILE A 71 4.39 14.67 -13.99
N PHE A 72 3.61 15.21 -13.05
CA PHE A 72 2.98 16.52 -13.18
C PHE A 72 3.56 17.48 -12.15
N GLY A 73 3.49 18.79 -12.45
CA GLY A 73 3.83 19.86 -11.52
C GLY A 73 5.32 20.13 -11.40
N LEU A 74 6.15 19.72 -12.37
CA LEU A 74 7.58 19.99 -12.36
C LEU A 74 7.85 21.49 -12.46
N THR A 75 8.71 21.99 -11.58
CA THR A 75 9.25 23.34 -11.58
C THR A 75 10.78 23.27 -11.67
N ARG A 76 11.44 24.44 -11.77
CA ARG A 76 12.91 24.51 -11.77
C ARG A 76 13.52 23.98 -10.45
N ASP A 77 12.78 24.09 -9.36
CA ASP A 77 13.24 23.71 -8.03
C ASP A 77 12.89 22.26 -7.66
N THR A 78 12.24 21.54 -8.59
CA THR A 78 11.91 20.12 -8.40
C THR A 78 13.19 19.28 -8.42
N GLY A 79 13.56 18.73 -7.28
CA GLY A 79 14.68 17.80 -7.13
C GLY A 79 14.23 16.34 -7.09
N ARG A 80 15.21 15.45 -6.99
CA ARG A 80 14.98 14.00 -6.90
C ARG A 80 14.12 13.63 -5.70
N GLU A 81 14.28 14.34 -4.60
CA GLU A 81 13.56 14.12 -3.35
C GLU A 81 12.06 14.27 -3.53
N HIS A 82 11.63 15.27 -4.29
CA HIS A 82 10.25 15.52 -4.65
C HIS A 82 9.67 14.36 -5.47
N ILE A 83 10.41 13.87 -6.46
CA ILE A 83 9.98 12.73 -7.29
C ILE A 83 9.84 11.46 -6.46
N ILE A 84 10.77 11.21 -5.53
CA ILE A 84 10.74 10.05 -4.64
C ILE A 84 9.52 10.10 -3.72
N LYS A 85 9.27 11.24 -3.08
CA LYS A 85 8.12 11.44 -2.19
C LYS A 85 6.81 11.30 -2.96
N ALA A 86 6.66 11.98 -4.10
CA ALA A 86 5.48 11.87 -4.95
C ALA A 86 5.23 10.43 -5.46
N THR A 87 6.30 9.66 -5.72
CA THR A 87 6.18 8.25 -6.09
C THR A 87 5.66 7.40 -4.91
N LEU A 88 6.12 7.65 -3.68
CA LEU A 88 5.56 6.98 -2.50
C LEU A 88 4.09 7.31 -2.30
N GLU A 89 3.74 8.59 -2.36
CA GLU A 89 2.36 9.05 -2.19
C GLU A 89 1.42 8.50 -3.27
N SER A 90 1.92 8.29 -4.49
CA SER A 90 1.14 7.69 -5.57
C SER A 90 0.61 6.29 -5.25
N LEU A 91 1.32 5.51 -4.42
CA LEU A 91 0.86 4.21 -3.96
C LEU A 91 -0.36 4.34 -3.05
N ALA A 92 -0.35 5.34 -2.20
CA ALA A 92 -1.47 5.62 -1.30
C ALA A 92 -2.69 6.14 -2.08
N TYR A 93 -2.50 7.01 -3.06
CA TYR A 93 -3.58 7.51 -3.92
C TYR A 93 -4.26 6.37 -4.68
N GLN A 94 -3.48 5.49 -5.34
CA GLN A 94 -4.04 4.33 -6.04
C GLN A 94 -4.81 3.39 -5.10
N THR A 95 -4.28 3.17 -3.89
CA THR A 95 -4.96 2.36 -2.87
C THR A 95 -6.28 3.00 -2.47
N LYS A 96 -6.32 4.34 -2.31
CA LYS A 96 -7.54 5.06 -2.00
C LYS A 96 -8.58 4.92 -3.10
N ASP A 97 -8.21 5.09 -4.37
CA ASP A 97 -9.12 4.92 -5.50
C ASP A 97 -9.83 3.55 -5.47
N ILE A 98 -9.07 2.49 -5.21
CA ILE A 98 -9.61 1.13 -5.10
C ILE A 98 -10.55 1.01 -3.89
N ILE A 99 -10.12 1.49 -2.72
CA ILE A 99 -10.92 1.41 -1.49
C ILE A 99 -12.23 2.19 -1.64
N ASP A 100 -12.20 3.38 -2.23
CA ASP A 100 -13.39 4.20 -2.45
C ASP A 100 -14.43 3.47 -3.33
N VAL A 101 -13.97 2.81 -4.40
CA VAL A 101 -14.85 2.00 -5.26
C VAL A 101 -15.38 0.77 -4.52
N MET A 102 -14.51 0.07 -3.79
CA MET A 102 -14.93 -1.11 -3.02
C MET A 102 -15.96 -0.75 -1.95
N GLN A 103 -15.81 0.38 -1.25
CA GLN A 103 -16.80 0.87 -0.29
C GLN A 103 -18.14 1.22 -0.98
N LYS A 104 -18.06 1.89 -2.13
CA LYS A 104 -19.25 2.24 -2.92
C LYS A 104 -20.00 1.00 -3.40
N ASP A 105 -19.29 0.01 -3.91
CA ASP A 105 -19.90 -1.19 -4.50
C ASP A 105 -20.45 -2.15 -3.43
N SER A 106 -19.77 -2.24 -2.27
CA SER A 106 -20.19 -3.10 -1.17
C SER A 106 -21.19 -2.45 -0.20
N ASN A 107 -21.26 -1.12 -0.20
CA ASN A 107 -21.95 -0.32 0.83
C ASN A 107 -21.43 -0.62 2.25
N VAL A 108 -20.13 -0.95 2.37
CA VAL A 108 -19.45 -1.25 3.64
C VAL A 108 -18.32 -0.24 3.84
N GLU A 109 -18.31 0.43 4.97
CA GLU A 109 -17.25 1.38 5.32
C GLU A 109 -15.97 0.68 5.76
N LEU A 110 -14.83 1.24 5.37
CA LEU A 110 -13.52 0.78 5.82
C LEU A 110 -13.32 1.13 7.31
N ARG A 111 -13.21 0.12 8.16
CA ARG A 111 -12.92 0.31 9.59
C ARG A 111 -11.42 0.36 9.88
N SER A 112 -10.66 -0.47 9.20
CA SER A 112 -9.20 -0.50 9.28
C SER A 112 -8.63 -1.17 8.05
N LEU A 113 -7.45 -0.74 7.62
CA LEU A 113 -6.69 -1.36 6.54
C LEU A 113 -5.56 -2.20 7.14
N LYS A 114 -5.59 -3.50 6.95
CA LYS A 114 -4.46 -4.39 7.26
C LYS A 114 -3.52 -4.42 6.05
N VAL A 115 -2.23 -4.27 6.31
CA VAL A 115 -1.20 -4.19 5.27
C VAL A 115 -0.16 -5.29 5.42
N ASP A 116 0.43 -5.73 4.30
CA ASP A 116 1.52 -6.69 4.28
C ASP A 116 2.50 -6.42 3.13
N GLY A 117 3.52 -7.26 3.01
CA GLY A 117 4.54 -7.15 1.99
C GLY A 117 5.59 -6.07 2.27
N GLY A 118 6.57 -5.95 1.37
CA GLY A 118 7.75 -5.09 1.57
C GLY A 118 7.46 -3.61 1.73
N ALA A 119 6.46 -3.09 1.02
CA ALA A 119 6.12 -1.66 1.04
C ALA A 119 5.57 -1.19 2.40
N CYS A 120 4.92 -2.08 3.17
CA CYS A 120 4.36 -1.71 4.47
C CYS A 120 5.42 -1.42 5.55
N LYS A 121 6.71 -1.73 5.29
CA LYS A 121 7.82 -1.36 6.17
C LYS A 121 8.06 0.15 6.24
N ASN A 122 7.68 0.87 5.20
CA ASN A 122 7.85 2.32 5.13
C ASN A 122 6.80 3.02 6.02
N ASN A 123 7.26 3.63 7.11
CA ASN A 123 6.36 4.28 8.08
C ASN A 123 5.73 5.56 7.51
N TYR A 124 6.47 6.31 6.68
CA TYR A 124 5.92 7.48 6.01
C TYR A 124 4.71 7.09 5.15
N LEU A 125 4.88 6.08 4.28
CA LEU A 125 3.80 5.61 3.42
C LEU A 125 2.59 5.12 4.24
N MET A 126 2.81 4.39 5.32
CA MET A 126 1.73 3.87 6.17
C MET A 126 0.98 4.99 6.89
N GLN A 127 1.69 6.01 7.38
CA GLN A 127 1.05 7.17 8.01
C GLN A 127 0.29 8.00 6.97
N PHE A 128 0.88 8.26 5.82
CA PHE A 128 0.22 8.97 4.72
C PHE A 128 -1.04 8.22 4.25
N GLN A 129 -0.96 6.91 4.11
CA GLN A 129 -2.12 6.06 3.77
C GLN A 129 -3.23 6.16 4.81
N SER A 130 -2.88 6.16 6.10
CA SER A 130 -3.83 6.29 7.21
C SER A 130 -4.54 7.66 7.17
N ASN A 131 -3.77 8.73 6.98
CA ASN A 131 -4.30 10.09 6.86
C ASN A 131 -5.25 10.21 5.65
N LEU A 132 -4.82 9.73 4.48
CA LEU A 132 -5.57 9.80 3.23
C LEU A 132 -6.89 9.03 3.28
N LEU A 133 -6.90 7.86 3.91
CA LEU A 133 -8.10 7.02 4.07
C LEU A 133 -8.96 7.44 5.27
N ASN A 134 -8.48 8.32 6.13
CA ASN A 134 -9.07 8.63 7.42
C ASN A 134 -9.43 7.37 8.21
N SER A 135 -8.54 6.37 8.19
CA SER A 135 -8.77 5.05 8.79
C SER A 135 -7.48 4.49 9.38
N GLU A 136 -7.60 3.65 10.42
CA GLU A 136 -6.44 2.99 11.03
C GLU A 136 -5.78 2.03 10.02
N VAL A 137 -4.46 2.15 9.84
CA VAL A 137 -3.64 1.18 9.10
C VAL A 137 -2.90 0.30 10.10
N VAL A 138 -3.03 -1.01 9.95
CA VAL A 138 -2.50 -2.00 10.89
C VAL A 138 -1.46 -2.87 10.20
N ARG A 139 -0.21 -2.77 10.66
CA ARG A 139 0.90 -3.60 10.20
C ARG A 139 1.12 -4.77 11.14
N PRO A 140 1.10 -6.02 10.64
CA PRO A 140 1.45 -7.19 11.45
C PRO A 140 2.95 -7.28 11.71
N GLU A 141 3.36 -8.01 12.74
CA GLU A 141 4.76 -8.31 13.02
C GLU A 141 5.40 -9.13 11.87
N ILE A 142 4.63 -10.07 11.33
CA ILE A 142 5.05 -10.86 10.16
C ILE A 142 4.33 -10.32 8.93
N ILE A 143 5.10 -9.69 8.05
CA ILE A 143 4.59 -9.02 6.86
C ILE A 143 4.50 -9.93 5.62
N GLU A 144 4.90 -11.18 5.71
CA GLU A 144 4.79 -12.19 4.65
C GLU A 144 3.49 -13.00 4.84
N SER A 145 2.35 -12.32 4.85
CA SER A 145 1.03 -12.91 5.18
C SER A 145 0.64 -14.04 4.25
N THR A 146 1.00 -13.97 2.98
CA THR A 146 0.71 -15.01 1.99
C THR A 146 1.41 -16.32 2.33
N ALA A 147 2.71 -16.27 2.63
CA ALA A 147 3.48 -17.45 3.03
C ALA A 147 2.98 -18.02 4.36
N MET A 148 2.68 -17.14 5.31
CA MET A 148 2.08 -17.54 6.60
C MET A 148 0.73 -18.21 6.42
N GLY A 149 -0.13 -17.66 5.56
CA GLY A 149 -1.44 -18.23 5.26
C GLY A 149 -1.35 -19.66 4.70
N ALA A 150 -0.44 -19.88 3.76
CA ALA A 150 -0.16 -21.21 3.22
C ALA A 150 0.32 -22.17 4.32
N GLY A 151 1.23 -21.73 5.18
CA GLY A 151 1.71 -22.50 6.34
C GLY A 151 0.58 -22.84 7.32
N TYR A 152 -0.29 -21.88 7.64
CA TYR A 152 -1.43 -22.11 8.51
C TYR A 152 -2.42 -23.13 7.93
N LEU A 153 -2.72 -23.05 6.64
CA LEU A 153 -3.61 -24.04 5.99
C LEU A 153 -3.01 -25.44 6.02
N ALA A 154 -1.70 -25.57 5.74
CA ALA A 154 -1.00 -26.85 5.84
C ALA A 154 -1.01 -27.41 7.28
N GLY A 155 -0.75 -26.56 8.27
CA GLY A 155 -0.77 -26.93 9.69
C GLY A 155 -2.16 -27.34 10.20
N LEU A 156 -3.22 -26.68 9.73
CA LEU A 156 -4.61 -27.08 10.01
C LEU A 156 -4.93 -28.42 9.39
N PHE A 157 -4.53 -28.65 8.15
CA PHE A 157 -4.77 -29.92 7.46
C PHE A 157 -4.06 -31.10 8.13
N SER A 158 -2.83 -30.89 8.58
CA SER A 158 -2.02 -31.91 9.28
C SER A 158 -2.33 -32.02 10.78
N SER A 159 -3.31 -31.27 11.29
CA SER A 159 -3.69 -31.21 12.72
C SER A 159 -2.55 -30.77 13.66
N LEU A 160 -1.54 -30.07 13.14
CA LEU A 160 -0.49 -29.46 13.96
C LEU A 160 -1.00 -28.23 14.70
N TRP A 161 -1.92 -27.49 14.11
CA TRP A 161 -2.54 -26.30 14.68
C TRP A 161 -4.05 -26.39 14.67
N ASP A 162 -4.65 -25.67 15.61
CA ASP A 162 -6.08 -25.35 15.62
C ASP A 162 -6.30 -23.87 15.26
N LYS A 163 -7.53 -23.51 14.93
CA LYS A 163 -7.87 -22.14 14.53
C LYS A 163 -7.58 -21.12 15.62
N ASP A 164 -7.79 -21.47 16.88
CA ASP A 164 -7.63 -20.55 18.00
C ASP A 164 -6.16 -20.19 18.20
N LYS A 165 -5.24 -21.14 18.02
CA LYS A 165 -3.80 -20.89 18.06
C LYS A 165 -3.34 -19.99 16.92
N ILE A 166 -3.91 -20.13 15.72
CA ILE A 166 -3.58 -19.28 14.57
C ILE A 166 -4.00 -17.83 14.84
N ILE A 167 -5.21 -17.62 15.35
CA ILE A 167 -5.73 -16.29 15.68
C ILE A 167 -4.87 -15.63 16.77
N PHE A 168 -4.48 -16.37 17.80
CA PHE A 168 -3.65 -15.86 18.88
C PHE A 168 -2.25 -15.43 18.43
N ASN A 169 -1.69 -16.06 17.39
CA ASN A 169 -0.35 -15.77 16.88
C ASN A 169 -0.28 -14.56 15.94
N GLN A 170 -1.40 -13.93 15.60
CA GLN A 170 -1.43 -12.71 14.78
C GLN A 170 -1.05 -11.49 15.64
N LYS A 171 0.25 -11.25 15.80
CA LYS A 171 0.76 -10.08 16.52
C LYS A 171 0.80 -8.85 15.62
N ILE A 172 0.52 -7.70 16.21
CA ILE A 172 0.58 -6.40 15.56
C ILE A 172 1.92 -5.75 15.89
N ASP A 173 2.65 -5.33 14.88
CA ASP A 173 3.85 -4.52 15.03
C ASP A 173 3.49 -3.06 15.30
N LYS A 174 2.69 -2.44 14.42
CA LYS A 174 2.35 -1.02 14.54
C LYS A 174 0.97 -0.70 13.98
N LYS A 175 0.32 0.26 14.63
CA LYS A 175 -0.92 0.89 14.19
C LYS A 175 -0.65 2.34 13.86
N PHE A 176 -1.08 2.76 12.68
CA PHE A 176 -1.02 4.14 12.24
C PHE A 176 -2.44 4.68 12.29
N LYS A 177 -2.65 5.73 13.05
CA LYS A 177 -3.94 6.41 13.14
C LYS A 177 -3.91 7.69 12.34
N PRO A 178 -5.03 8.12 11.75
CA PRO A 178 -5.09 9.40 11.09
C PRO A 178 -4.67 10.51 12.06
N VAL A 179 -3.75 11.34 11.60
CA VAL A 179 -3.41 12.61 12.25
C VAL A 179 -4.11 13.67 11.42
N ILE A 180 -5.24 14.16 11.91
CA ILE A 180 -5.94 15.29 11.29
C ILE A 180 -5.33 16.52 11.95
N ASP A 181 -4.59 17.29 11.18
CA ASP A 181 -4.27 18.66 11.59
C ASP A 181 -5.58 19.44 11.65
N PRO A 182 -5.83 20.16 12.76
CA PRO A 182 -7.08 20.88 12.98
C PRO A 182 -7.27 22.05 12.01
#